data_23423f4a13fa19387baa20ae2e796f94
#
_entry.id   23423f4a13fa19387baa20ae2e796f94
#
_cell.length_a   1.000
_cell.length_b   1.000
_cell.length_c   1.000
_cell.angle_alpha   90.00
_cell.angle_beta   90.00
_cell.angle_gamma   90.00
#
_symmetry.space_group_name_H-M   'P 1'
#
loop_
_entity.id
_entity.type
_entity.pdbx_description
1 polymer ?
#
loop_
_entity_poly.entity_id
_entity_poly.type
_entity_poly.pdbx_seq_one_letter_code
_entity_poly.pdbx_strand_id
1 'polypeptide(L)'
;RTPRTSFYNCLKNSAQQFYFRPKKQDAYLLAGYPWFKVRARDLFLATPGCTLSIDDPVRFEKIMATALPALRAFMEDGAQDPVIQEIEQPDVILWAIWAIQQYAKVVGIDKARELYKEFIDEALEYIMSQKHPGLKVMDSGLLFADGGRDKAITWMNSVVNGRPVVPRSGYIVEFNAAWYNALCFSREMNGEATDKRIDKLITAINV
;
A
#
# COMPACT_ATOMS: atom_id res chain seq x y z
N ARG A 1 13.95 -11.41 -22.41
CA ARG A 1 12.55 -11.93 -22.49
C ARG A 1 12.60 -13.44 -22.36
N THR A 2 11.67 -14.03 -21.60
CA THR A 2 11.53 -15.49 -21.47
C THR A 2 10.81 -16.03 -22.72
N PRO A 3 11.20 -17.20 -23.27
CA PRO A 3 10.48 -17.82 -24.38
C PRO A 3 8.99 -18.05 -24.04
N ARG A 4 8.10 -17.78 -25.00
CA ARG A 4 6.63 -17.93 -24.82
C ARG A 4 6.20 -19.38 -25.02
N THR A 5 6.84 -20.31 -24.29
CA THR A 5 6.61 -21.76 -24.43
C THR A 5 5.57 -22.31 -23.46
N SER A 6 5.12 -21.50 -22.50
CA SER A 6 4.09 -21.88 -21.53
C SER A 6 3.24 -20.68 -21.15
N PHE A 7 2.04 -20.94 -20.59
CA PHE A 7 1.16 -19.90 -20.04
C PHE A 7 1.85 -19.06 -18.97
N TYR A 8 2.59 -19.73 -18.06
CA TYR A 8 3.39 -19.02 -17.04
C TYR A 8 4.40 -18.05 -17.65
N ASN A 9 5.14 -18.48 -18.67
CA ASN A 9 6.11 -17.60 -19.34
C ASN A 9 5.44 -16.42 -20.05
N CYS A 10 4.23 -16.62 -20.58
CA CYS A 10 3.43 -15.51 -21.15
C CYS A 10 3.03 -14.50 -20.07
N LEU A 11 2.55 -14.96 -18.92
CA LEU A 11 2.21 -14.08 -17.78
C LEU A 11 3.44 -13.35 -17.25
N LYS A 12 4.57 -14.02 -17.10
CA LYS A 12 5.84 -13.41 -16.68
C LYS A 12 6.28 -12.29 -17.64
N ASN A 13 6.20 -12.53 -18.95
CA ASN A 13 6.50 -11.51 -19.94
C ASN A 13 5.51 -10.33 -19.88
N SER A 14 4.23 -10.60 -19.64
CA SER A 14 3.20 -9.55 -19.51
C SER A 14 3.45 -8.69 -18.26
N ALA A 15 3.73 -9.30 -17.11
CA ALA A 15 4.08 -8.57 -15.89
C ALA A 15 5.28 -7.64 -16.09
N GLN A 16 6.29 -8.09 -16.84
CA GLN A 16 7.48 -7.26 -17.14
C GLN A 16 7.17 -6.02 -17.98
N GLN A 17 6.06 -5.99 -18.73
CA GLN A 17 5.68 -4.83 -19.55
C GLN A 17 5.18 -3.65 -18.72
N PHE A 18 4.67 -3.90 -17.50
CA PHE A 18 4.24 -2.86 -16.59
C PHE A 18 5.39 -2.22 -15.82
N TYR A 19 6.58 -2.84 -15.84
CA TYR A 19 7.75 -2.32 -15.17
C TYR A 19 8.34 -1.12 -15.91
N PHE A 20 8.35 0.03 -15.25
CA PHE A 20 8.76 1.32 -15.80
C PHE A 20 9.95 1.89 -15.06
N ARG A 21 10.99 2.26 -15.79
CA ARG A 21 12.24 2.82 -15.26
C ARG A 21 12.63 4.06 -16.06
N PRO A 22 12.15 5.25 -15.68
CA PRO A 22 12.50 6.48 -16.37
C PRO A 22 13.98 6.87 -16.16
N LYS A 23 14.53 6.51 -15.00
CA LYS A 23 15.94 6.70 -14.64
C LYS A 23 16.52 5.40 -14.08
N LYS A 24 17.84 5.29 -14.00
CA LYS A 24 18.54 4.06 -13.57
C LYS A 24 18.14 3.65 -12.12
N GLN A 25 18.00 4.63 -11.23
CA GLN A 25 17.69 4.43 -9.82
C GLN A 25 16.20 4.20 -9.55
N ASP A 26 15.30 4.67 -10.42
CA ASP A 26 13.86 4.64 -10.19
C ASP A 26 13.25 3.36 -10.74
N ALA A 27 12.26 2.84 -10.05
CA ALA A 27 11.52 1.65 -10.46
C ALA A 27 10.04 1.77 -10.07
N TYR A 28 9.15 1.63 -11.06
CA TYR A 28 7.71 1.76 -10.90
C TYR A 28 6.97 0.63 -11.60
N LEU A 29 5.68 0.47 -11.28
CA LEU A 29 4.71 -0.27 -12.09
C LEU A 29 3.67 0.71 -12.65
N LEU A 30 3.35 0.56 -13.93
CA LEU A 30 2.24 1.28 -14.56
C LEU A 30 0.91 0.65 -14.13
N ALA A 31 -0.09 1.47 -13.84
CA ALA A 31 -1.43 1.01 -13.47
C ALA A 31 -2.17 0.35 -14.66
N GLY A 32 -1.83 0.72 -15.88
CA GLY A 32 -2.40 0.10 -17.08
C GLY A 32 -1.91 0.72 -18.39
N TYR A 33 -1.90 -0.10 -19.44
CA TYR A 33 -1.42 0.26 -20.76
C TYR A 33 -2.57 0.62 -21.68
N PRO A 34 -2.45 1.67 -22.53
CA PRO A 34 -1.43 2.73 -22.52
C PRO A 34 -1.87 3.97 -21.73
N TRP A 35 -3.07 3.95 -21.12
CA TRP A 35 -3.78 5.14 -20.65
C TRP A 35 -3.40 5.58 -19.25
N PHE A 36 -3.04 4.62 -18.37
CA PHE A 36 -2.76 4.90 -16.98
C PHE A 36 -1.25 5.00 -16.74
N LYS A 37 -0.89 5.99 -15.93
CA LYS A 37 0.48 6.19 -15.43
C LYS A 37 0.72 5.35 -14.18
N VAL A 38 1.61 5.78 -13.33
CA VAL A 38 1.84 5.17 -12.02
C VAL A 38 0.80 5.72 -11.04
N ARG A 39 -0.01 4.84 -10.45
CA ARG A 39 -0.96 5.17 -9.40
C ARG A 39 -0.58 4.43 -8.14
N ALA A 40 -0.58 5.10 -7.00
CA ALA A 40 -0.08 4.57 -5.75
C ALA A 40 -0.77 3.26 -5.31
N ARG A 41 -2.11 3.22 -5.33
CA ARG A 41 -2.87 2.01 -4.98
C ARG A 41 -2.51 0.83 -5.88
N ASP A 42 -2.55 1.04 -7.19
CA ASP A 42 -2.24 0.00 -8.18
C ASP A 42 -0.81 -0.48 -8.05
N LEU A 43 0.14 0.44 -7.81
CA LEU A 43 1.54 0.11 -7.61
C LEU A 43 1.72 -0.84 -6.42
N PHE A 44 1.21 -0.50 -5.23
CA PHE A 44 1.40 -1.33 -4.05
C PHE A 44 0.66 -2.66 -4.16
N LEU A 45 -0.56 -2.69 -4.70
CA LEU A 45 -1.34 -3.93 -4.89
C LEU A 45 -0.72 -4.85 -5.94
N ALA A 46 -0.19 -4.31 -7.04
CA ALA A 46 0.35 -5.12 -8.13
C ALA A 46 1.80 -5.56 -7.89
N THR A 47 2.57 -4.83 -7.09
CA THR A 47 4.00 -5.11 -6.89
C THR A 47 4.29 -6.55 -6.44
N PRO A 48 3.61 -7.13 -5.44
CA PRO A 48 3.85 -8.54 -5.07
C PRO A 48 3.62 -9.50 -6.23
N GLY A 49 2.52 -9.36 -6.97
CA GLY A 49 2.18 -10.21 -8.11
C GLY A 49 3.15 -10.06 -9.28
N CYS A 50 3.59 -8.83 -9.57
CA CYS A 50 4.49 -8.55 -10.68
C CYS A 50 5.97 -8.81 -10.38
N THR A 51 6.32 -9.13 -9.15
CA THR A 51 7.71 -9.36 -8.70
C THR A 51 7.87 -10.68 -7.96
N LEU A 52 7.27 -10.84 -6.79
CA LEU A 52 7.46 -12.02 -5.93
C LEU A 52 6.93 -13.30 -6.59
N SER A 53 5.78 -13.23 -7.26
CA SER A 53 5.19 -14.39 -7.98
C SER A 53 6.00 -14.85 -9.20
N ILE A 54 7.02 -14.10 -9.60
CA ILE A 54 7.93 -14.42 -10.68
C ILE A 54 9.39 -14.57 -10.20
N ASP A 55 9.56 -14.82 -8.89
CA ASP A 55 10.85 -15.04 -8.23
C ASP A 55 11.84 -13.88 -8.36
N ASP A 56 11.34 -12.63 -8.27
CA ASP A 56 12.17 -11.41 -8.39
C ASP A 56 12.00 -10.48 -7.18
N PRO A 57 12.42 -10.90 -5.96
CA PRO A 57 12.33 -10.06 -4.77
C PRO A 57 13.21 -8.80 -4.87
N VAL A 58 14.31 -8.85 -5.63
CA VAL A 58 15.19 -7.68 -5.86
C VAL A 58 14.44 -6.57 -6.59
N ARG A 59 13.55 -6.91 -7.51
CA ARG A 59 12.70 -5.93 -8.20
C ARG A 59 11.66 -5.34 -7.26
N PHE A 60 11.09 -6.15 -6.37
CA PHE A 60 10.23 -5.68 -5.30
C PHE A 60 10.93 -4.60 -4.48
N GLU A 61 12.13 -4.90 -3.96
CA GLU A 61 12.93 -3.97 -3.16
C GLU A 61 13.21 -2.64 -3.90
N LYS A 62 13.52 -2.70 -5.20
CA LYS A 62 13.74 -1.50 -6.03
C LYS A 62 12.49 -0.63 -6.17
N ILE A 63 11.32 -1.25 -6.37
CA ILE A 63 10.05 -0.52 -6.45
C ILE A 63 9.76 0.12 -5.09
N MET A 64 9.91 -0.61 -4.00
CA MET A 64 9.67 -0.07 -2.65
C MET A 64 10.66 1.04 -2.30
N ALA A 65 11.94 0.91 -2.68
CA ALA A 65 12.95 1.95 -2.50
C ALA A 65 12.62 3.25 -3.25
N THR A 66 11.82 3.17 -4.30
CA THR A 66 11.33 4.35 -5.03
C THR A 66 10.02 4.90 -4.42
N ALA A 67 9.09 4.01 -4.06
CA ALA A 67 7.74 4.41 -3.66
C ALA A 67 7.64 4.83 -2.18
N LEU A 68 8.37 4.18 -1.26
CA LEU A 68 8.27 4.51 0.16
C LEU A 68 8.78 5.91 0.52
N PRO A 69 9.87 6.44 -0.05
CA PRO A 69 10.27 7.83 0.16
C PRO A 69 9.19 8.84 -0.24
N ALA A 70 8.48 8.60 -1.36
CA ALA A 70 7.37 9.44 -1.79
C ALA A 70 6.21 9.41 -0.78
N LEU A 71 5.89 8.22 -0.25
CA LEU A 71 4.85 8.08 0.76
C LEU A 71 5.26 8.69 2.10
N ARG A 72 6.54 8.62 2.49
CA ARG A 72 7.08 9.33 3.66
C ARG A 72 6.96 10.85 3.51
N ALA A 73 7.33 11.40 2.37
CA ALA A 73 7.18 12.84 2.11
C ALA A 73 5.72 13.29 2.22
N PHE A 74 4.78 12.47 1.72
CA PHE A 74 3.35 12.74 1.92
C PHE A 74 2.97 12.71 3.41
N MET A 75 3.43 11.74 4.19
CA MET A 75 3.13 11.66 5.63
C MET A 75 3.75 12.79 6.44
N GLU A 76 4.89 13.32 6.00
CA GLU A 76 5.63 14.38 6.69
C GLU A 76 5.01 15.75 6.47
N ASP A 77 4.74 16.13 5.23
CA ASP A 77 4.31 17.49 4.87
C ASP A 77 3.17 17.57 3.84
N GLY A 78 2.58 16.42 3.44
CA GLY A 78 1.52 16.36 2.44
C GLY A 78 2.02 16.46 0.99
N ALA A 79 3.32 16.28 0.76
CA ALA A 79 3.91 16.39 -0.57
C ALA A 79 3.29 15.42 -1.57
N GLN A 80 3.05 15.90 -2.78
CA GLN A 80 2.62 15.09 -3.91
C GLN A 80 3.83 14.65 -4.71
N ASP A 81 3.86 13.37 -5.12
CA ASP A 81 4.93 12.87 -5.98
C ASP A 81 4.66 13.19 -7.47
N PRO A 82 5.66 13.65 -8.23
CA PRO A 82 5.47 14.02 -9.63
C PRO A 82 5.19 12.83 -10.56
N VAL A 83 5.47 11.61 -10.13
CA VAL A 83 5.31 10.38 -10.93
C VAL A 83 4.20 9.50 -10.38
N ILE A 84 4.18 9.29 -9.05
CA ILE A 84 3.19 8.44 -8.37
C ILE A 84 1.95 9.26 -8.06
N GLN A 85 0.90 9.06 -8.83
CA GLN A 85 -0.38 9.75 -8.67
C GLN A 85 -1.22 9.16 -7.54
N GLU A 86 -2.09 9.98 -6.96
CA GLU A 86 -3.07 9.56 -5.94
C GLU A 86 -2.42 9.00 -4.66
N ILE A 87 -1.24 9.52 -4.29
CA ILE A 87 -0.51 9.07 -3.09
C ILE A 87 -1.24 9.41 -1.79
N GLU A 88 -2.09 10.44 -1.83
CA GLU A 88 -2.91 10.92 -0.72
C GLU A 88 -4.16 10.07 -0.44
N GLN A 89 -4.45 9.09 -1.29
CA GLN A 89 -5.64 8.24 -1.10
C GLN A 89 -5.55 7.46 0.23
N PRO A 90 -6.65 7.39 1.00
CA PRO A 90 -6.61 6.92 2.39
C PRO A 90 -6.08 5.50 2.57
N ASP A 91 -6.32 4.61 1.63
CA ASP A 91 -5.92 3.20 1.71
C ASP A 91 -4.50 2.91 1.23
N VAL A 92 -3.81 3.87 0.62
CA VAL A 92 -2.48 3.67 0.02
C VAL A 92 -1.45 3.21 1.04
N ILE A 93 -1.41 3.82 2.23
CA ILE A 93 -0.51 3.42 3.31
C ILE A 93 -0.75 1.97 3.73
N LEU A 94 -2.02 1.57 3.84
CA LEU A 94 -2.40 0.21 4.23
C LEU A 94 -1.98 -0.82 3.18
N TRP A 95 -2.11 -0.49 1.90
CA TRP A 95 -1.64 -1.36 0.81
C TRP A 95 -0.12 -1.43 0.72
N ALA A 96 0.59 -0.36 1.08
CA ALA A 96 2.06 -0.42 1.20
C ALA A 96 2.49 -1.42 2.30
N ILE A 97 1.87 -1.38 3.47
CA ILE A 97 2.13 -2.33 4.56
C ILE A 97 1.77 -3.76 4.14
N TRP A 98 0.62 -3.95 3.48
CA TRP A 98 0.23 -5.26 2.94
C TRP A 98 1.24 -5.80 1.93
N ALA A 99 1.75 -4.97 1.02
CA ALA A 99 2.78 -5.38 0.05
C ALA A 99 4.05 -5.86 0.76
N ILE A 100 4.50 -5.16 1.80
CA ILE A 100 5.64 -5.55 2.64
C ILE A 100 5.36 -6.89 3.34
N GLN A 101 4.15 -7.11 3.82
CA GLN A 101 3.77 -8.40 4.40
C GLN A 101 3.86 -9.55 3.38
N GLN A 102 3.44 -9.33 2.12
CA GLN A 102 3.62 -10.34 1.07
C GLN A 102 5.11 -10.63 0.82
N TYR A 103 5.96 -9.60 0.87
CA TYR A 103 7.41 -9.76 0.78
C TYR A 103 7.94 -10.59 1.95
N ALA A 104 7.52 -10.33 3.18
CA ALA A 104 7.92 -11.08 4.36
C ALA A 104 7.57 -12.58 4.26
N LYS A 105 6.44 -12.93 3.64
CA LYS A 105 6.04 -14.33 3.40
C LYS A 105 6.97 -15.06 2.44
N VAL A 106 7.67 -14.35 1.55
CA VAL A 106 8.56 -14.95 0.54
C VAL A 106 10.00 -15.01 1.03
N VAL A 107 10.50 -13.92 1.64
CA VAL A 107 11.92 -13.80 2.01
C VAL A 107 12.19 -14.02 3.51
N GLY A 108 11.14 -14.12 4.32
CA GLY A 108 11.20 -14.24 5.78
C GLY A 108 11.00 -12.91 6.51
N ILE A 109 10.46 -13.02 7.72
CA ILE A 109 10.09 -11.86 8.56
C ILE A 109 11.31 -11.03 8.98
N ASP A 110 12.45 -11.66 9.22
CA ASP A 110 13.66 -10.98 9.68
C ASP A 110 14.22 -10.04 8.60
N LYS A 111 14.22 -10.49 7.35
CA LYS A 111 14.65 -9.66 6.22
C LYS A 111 13.68 -8.49 5.98
N ALA A 112 12.38 -8.74 6.08
CA ALA A 112 11.38 -7.69 5.98
C ALA A 112 11.50 -6.67 7.14
N ARG A 113 11.78 -7.14 8.36
CA ARG A 113 12.02 -6.30 9.53
C ARG A 113 13.23 -5.39 9.32
N GLU A 114 14.35 -5.94 8.86
CA GLU A 114 15.57 -5.18 8.57
C GLU A 114 15.31 -4.01 7.62
N LEU A 115 14.53 -4.23 6.57
CA LEU A 115 14.33 -3.24 5.50
C LEU A 115 13.17 -2.27 5.75
N TYR A 116 12.10 -2.71 6.43
CA TYR A 116 10.82 -2.01 6.38
C TYR A 116 10.17 -1.72 7.73
N LYS A 117 10.74 -2.22 8.84
CA LYS A 117 10.16 -1.99 10.18
C LYS A 117 9.94 -0.51 10.47
N GLU A 118 10.97 0.30 10.22
CA GLU A 118 10.92 1.75 10.48
C GLU A 118 9.76 2.41 9.72
N PHE A 119 9.61 2.10 8.43
CA PHE A 119 8.49 2.63 7.64
C PHE A 119 7.12 2.19 8.20
N ILE A 120 6.98 0.93 8.61
CA ILE A 120 5.71 0.43 9.17
C ILE A 120 5.38 1.13 10.49
N ASP A 121 6.36 1.31 11.35
CA ASP A 121 6.18 2.00 12.64
C ASP A 121 5.79 3.48 12.40
N GLU A 122 6.45 4.18 11.47
CA GLU A 122 6.11 5.55 11.07
C GLU A 122 4.68 5.65 10.49
N ALA A 123 4.32 4.73 9.61
CA ALA A 123 3.01 4.71 8.97
C ALA A 123 1.87 4.46 9.96
N LEU A 124 2.05 3.53 10.89
CA LEU A 124 1.07 3.27 11.95
C LEU A 124 0.98 4.44 12.93
N GLU A 125 2.11 5.02 13.33
CA GLU A 125 2.12 6.22 14.18
C GLU A 125 1.39 7.39 13.50
N TYR A 126 1.61 7.61 12.20
CA TYR A 126 0.94 8.65 11.44
C TYR A 126 -0.60 8.49 11.47
N ILE A 127 -1.11 7.26 11.32
CA ILE A 127 -2.54 6.97 11.39
C ILE A 127 -3.05 7.08 12.84
N MET A 128 -2.39 6.45 13.81
CA MET A 128 -2.80 6.45 15.22
C MET A 128 -2.79 7.85 15.83
N SER A 129 -1.89 8.72 15.40
CA SER A 129 -1.82 10.12 15.83
C SER A 129 -2.83 11.03 15.12
N GLN A 130 -3.79 10.49 14.36
CA GLN A 130 -4.86 11.24 13.67
C GLN A 130 -4.30 12.26 12.65
N LYS A 131 -3.10 12.04 12.11
CA LYS A 131 -2.47 12.97 11.17
C LYS A 131 -2.97 12.80 9.73
N HIS A 132 -3.50 11.62 9.40
CA HIS A 132 -3.99 11.36 8.05
C HIS A 132 -5.27 12.14 7.77
N PRO A 133 -5.34 12.98 6.70
CA PRO A 133 -6.49 13.85 6.46
C PRO A 133 -7.79 13.11 6.12
N GLY A 134 -7.70 11.89 5.60
CA GLY A 134 -8.84 11.07 5.17
C GLY A 134 -9.18 9.89 6.08
N LEU A 135 -8.44 9.66 7.18
CA LEU A 135 -8.66 8.54 8.10
C LEU A 135 -8.71 9.02 9.54
N LYS A 136 -9.61 8.43 10.33
CA LYS A 136 -9.68 8.63 11.78
C LYS A 136 -9.77 7.29 12.49
N VAL A 137 -8.94 7.09 13.51
CA VAL A 137 -9.04 5.96 14.43
C VAL A 137 -10.10 6.30 15.46
N MET A 138 -11.16 5.49 15.54
CA MET A 138 -12.28 5.69 16.45
C MET A 138 -12.08 4.93 17.75
N ASP A 139 -12.87 5.22 18.78
CA ASP A 139 -12.77 4.55 20.09
C ASP A 139 -12.97 3.03 20.01
N SER A 140 -13.71 2.57 19.01
CA SER A 140 -13.85 1.14 18.66
C SER A 140 -12.59 0.49 18.10
N GLY A 141 -11.53 1.26 17.86
CA GLY A 141 -10.32 0.80 17.19
C GLY A 141 -10.43 0.76 15.66
N LEU A 142 -11.63 0.91 15.10
CA LEU A 142 -11.86 0.91 13.66
C LEU A 142 -11.46 2.23 13.00
N LEU A 143 -11.12 2.16 11.72
CA LEU A 143 -10.89 3.33 10.88
C LEU A 143 -12.21 3.84 10.30
N PHE A 144 -12.45 5.13 10.49
CA PHE A 144 -13.46 5.89 9.77
C PHE A 144 -12.79 6.66 8.64
N ALA A 145 -13.30 6.49 7.42
CA ALA A 145 -12.80 7.21 6.24
C ALA A 145 -13.84 8.24 5.79
N ASP A 146 -13.43 9.51 5.73
CA ASP A 146 -14.29 10.60 5.28
C ASP A 146 -13.93 11.02 3.86
N GLY A 147 -14.64 10.47 2.89
CA GLY A 147 -14.53 10.89 1.47
C GLY A 147 -15.55 11.94 1.09
N GLY A 148 -16.57 12.12 1.92
CA GLY A 148 -17.72 12.92 1.55
C GLY A 148 -18.43 12.43 0.30
N ARG A 149 -19.28 13.29 -0.30
CA ARG A 149 -19.99 12.98 -1.56
C ARG A 149 -19.19 13.31 -2.82
N ASP A 150 -18.09 14.02 -2.66
CA ASP A 150 -17.40 14.67 -3.78
C ASP A 150 -16.04 14.04 -4.11
N LYS A 151 -15.57 13.08 -3.30
CA LYS A 151 -14.29 12.40 -3.50
C LYS A 151 -14.44 10.88 -3.59
N ALA A 152 -13.86 10.29 -4.64
CA ALA A 152 -13.71 8.86 -4.75
C ALA A 152 -12.45 8.41 -3.97
N ILE A 153 -12.63 7.83 -2.80
CA ILE A 153 -11.54 7.50 -1.87
C ILE A 153 -11.15 6.02 -1.84
N THR A 154 -11.81 5.19 -2.65
CA THR A 154 -11.56 3.75 -2.70
C THR A 154 -11.16 3.32 -4.11
N TRP A 155 -10.92 2.02 -4.29
CA TRP A 155 -10.71 1.43 -5.61
C TRP A 155 -11.90 1.61 -6.55
N MET A 156 -13.12 1.83 -6.02
CA MET A 156 -14.31 2.21 -6.80
C MET A 156 -14.25 3.72 -7.11
N ASN A 157 -13.30 4.12 -7.92
CA ASN A 157 -12.93 5.52 -8.14
C ASN A 157 -13.43 6.13 -9.45
N SER A 158 -14.41 5.52 -10.10
CA SER A 158 -15.03 6.09 -11.29
C SER A 158 -15.76 7.38 -10.95
N VAL A 159 -15.53 8.41 -11.77
CA VAL A 159 -16.12 9.76 -11.61
C VAL A 159 -16.87 10.14 -12.88
N VAL A 160 -18.09 10.64 -12.74
CA VAL A 160 -18.90 11.17 -13.84
C VAL A 160 -19.34 12.60 -13.49
N ASN A 161 -19.08 13.54 -14.36
CA ASN A 161 -19.39 14.97 -14.14
C ASN A 161 -18.84 15.51 -12.80
N GLY A 162 -17.61 15.10 -12.45
CA GLY A 162 -16.95 15.54 -11.21
C GLY A 162 -17.45 14.87 -9.92
N ARG A 163 -18.34 13.89 -10.01
CA ARG A 163 -18.87 13.18 -8.83
C ARG A 163 -18.56 11.69 -8.88
N PRO A 164 -18.20 11.07 -7.76
CA PRO A 164 -18.03 9.63 -7.67
C PRO A 164 -19.31 8.90 -8.10
N VAL A 165 -19.17 7.87 -8.93
CA VAL A 165 -20.29 6.97 -9.27
C VAL A 165 -20.73 6.17 -8.04
N VAL A 166 -19.76 5.78 -7.21
CA VAL A 166 -19.99 5.08 -5.94
C VAL A 166 -19.36 5.91 -4.82
N PRO A 167 -20.07 6.89 -4.24
CA PRO A 167 -19.58 7.63 -3.09
C PRO A 167 -19.52 6.68 -1.88
N ARG A 168 -18.35 6.62 -1.24
CA ARG A 168 -18.13 5.77 -0.05
C ARG A 168 -17.52 6.60 1.06
N SER A 169 -18.04 6.40 2.27
CA SER A 169 -17.57 7.06 3.49
C SER A 169 -17.94 6.20 4.70
N GLY A 170 -17.28 6.40 5.81
CA GLY A 170 -17.56 5.69 7.05
C GLY A 170 -16.62 4.51 7.30
N TYR A 171 -17.15 3.45 7.89
CA TYR A 171 -16.39 2.23 8.21
C TYR A 171 -16.32 1.31 6.98
N ILE A 172 -15.34 1.59 6.12
CA ILE A 172 -15.16 0.84 4.87
C ILE A 172 -14.52 -0.51 5.19
N VAL A 173 -15.14 -1.61 4.75
CA VAL A 173 -14.77 -2.98 5.12
C VAL A 173 -13.31 -3.28 4.74
N GLU A 174 -12.91 -3.02 3.50
CA GLU A 174 -11.54 -3.29 3.04
C GLU A 174 -10.49 -2.43 3.75
N PHE A 175 -10.82 -1.20 4.14
CA PHE A 175 -9.91 -0.35 4.92
C PHE A 175 -9.70 -0.94 6.32
N ASN A 176 -10.77 -1.37 6.96
CA ASN A 176 -10.70 -1.95 8.29
C ASN A 176 -10.04 -3.33 8.30
N ALA A 177 -10.27 -4.14 7.26
CA ALA A 177 -9.56 -5.40 7.09
C ALA A 177 -8.05 -5.19 6.90
N ALA A 178 -7.66 -4.22 6.05
CA ALA A 178 -6.25 -3.87 5.83
C ALA A 178 -5.61 -3.24 7.09
N TRP A 179 -6.35 -2.41 7.82
CA TRP A 179 -5.94 -1.82 9.09
C TRP A 179 -5.66 -2.88 10.15
N TYR A 180 -6.61 -3.77 10.40
CA TYR A 180 -6.44 -4.87 11.33
C TYR A 180 -5.24 -5.76 10.96
N ASN A 181 -5.12 -6.08 9.67
CA ASN A 181 -3.96 -6.82 9.15
C ASN A 181 -2.64 -6.07 9.39
N ALA A 182 -2.59 -4.76 9.20
CA ALA A 182 -1.40 -3.94 9.43
C ALA A 182 -0.98 -3.94 10.91
N LEU A 183 -1.94 -3.83 11.84
CA LEU A 183 -1.70 -3.90 13.27
C LEU A 183 -1.15 -5.29 13.67
N CYS A 184 -1.76 -6.37 13.19
CA CYS A 184 -1.32 -7.74 13.45
C CYS A 184 0.08 -8.00 12.89
N PHE A 185 0.37 -7.51 11.69
CA PHE A 185 1.68 -7.65 11.05
C PHE A 185 2.76 -6.87 11.79
N SER A 186 2.47 -5.66 12.25
CA SER A 186 3.39 -4.90 13.10
C SER A 186 3.70 -5.63 14.41
N ARG A 187 2.69 -6.22 15.04
CA ARG A 187 2.87 -7.04 16.23
C ARG A 187 3.75 -8.26 15.96
N GLU A 188 3.54 -8.95 14.85
CA GLU A 188 4.39 -10.07 14.44
C GLU A 188 5.84 -9.64 14.21
N MET A 189 6.06 -8.50 13.59
CA MET A 189 7.40 -7.94 13.36
C MET A 189 8.12 -7.54 14.65
N ASN A 190 7.40 -6.94 15.59
CA ASN A 190 7.98 -6.32 16.78
C ASN A 190 8.05 -7.28 17.98
N GLY A 191 7.23 -8.35 18.01
CA GLY A 191 7.16 -9.28 19.13
C GLY A 191 6.87 -8.56 20.45
N GLU A 192 7.69 -8.81 21.46
CA GLU A 192 7.55 -8.18 22.80
C GLU A 192 7.78 -6.67 22.80
N ALA A 193 8.46 -6.12 21.76
CA ALA A 193 8.68 -4.68 21.60
C ALA A 193 7.50 -3.96 20.93
N THR A 194 6.36 -4.63 20.74
CA THR A 194 5.15 -4.03 20.15
C THR A 194 4.62 -2.89 21.00
N ASP A 195 4.22 -1.81 20.35
CA ASP A 195 3.52 -0.70 21.01
C ASP A 195 2.22 -1.17 21.64
N LYS A 196 2.04 -0.94 22.93
CA LYS A 196 0.84 -1.33 23.68
C LYS A 196 -0.47 -0.73 23.11
N ARG A 197 -0.38 0.38 22.39
CA ARG A 197 -1.54 0.96 21.68
C ARG A 197 -2.03 0.01 20.58
N ILE A 198 -1.12 -0.68 19.89
CA ILE A 198 -1.45 -1.66 18.85
C ILE A 198 -2.22 -2.84 19.45
N ASP A 199 -1.77 -3.38 20.59
CA ASP A 199 -2.46 -4.48 21.28
C ASP A 199 -3.88 -4.07 21.74
N LYS A 200 -4.03 -2.83 22.24
CA LYS A 200 -5.33 -2.28 22.62
C LYS A 200 -6.28 -2.16 21.42
N LEU A 201 -5.78 -1.67 20.28
CA LEU A 201 -6.57 -1.54 19.04
C LEU A 201 -6.98 -2.91 18.50
N ILE A 202 -6.08 -3.88 18.44
CA ILE A 202 -6.39 -5.26 18.03
C ILE A 202 -7.48 -5.84 18.93
N THR A 203 -7.38 -5.64 20.26
CA THR A 203 -8.36 -6.12 21.22
C THR A 203 -9.71 -5.44 20.99
N ALA A 204 -9.73 -4.13 20.81
CA ALA A 204 -10.97 -3.37 20.60
C ALA A 204 -11.72 -3.77 19.32
N ILE A 205 -11.00 -4.08 18.24
CA ILE A 205 -11.59 -4.50 16.96
C ILE A 205 -12.19 -5.92 17.06
N ASN A 206 -11.66 -6.79 17.94
CA ASN A 206 -12.13 -8.18 18.09
C ASN A 206 -13.34 -8.36 19.02
N VAL A 207 -13.86 -7.30 19.63
CA VAL A 207 -15.07 -7.31 20.47
C VAL A 207 -16.31 -7.09 19.62
#